data_e25617616cce8abb42fc806744c66030
#
_entry.id   e25617616cce8abb42fc806744c66030
#
_cell.length_a   1.000
_cell.length_b   1.000
_cell.length_c   1.000
_cell.angle_alpha   90.00
_cell.angle_beta   90.00
_cell.angle_gamma   90.00
#
_symmetry.space_group_name_H-M   'P 1'
#
loop_
_entity.id
_entity.type
_entity.pdbx_description
1 polymer ?
#
loop_
_entity_poly.entity_id
_entity_poly.type
_entity_poly.pdbx_seq_one_letter_code
_entity_poly.pdbx_strand_id
1 'polypeptide(L)'
;RQLGDKPADVRDVAQLKGFYDAIQALVAQRKLLAYHDRSDGGLLVTLAEMAFAGHCGINADIASLGDDRLAALFNEELGAVIQVRAADREAVESVLAQHGLADCVHYVGQAVSGDRFVITANGQTVFSESRTTLRVWWAETTWQMQRLRDNPECADQEHQAKSNDADPGLNVKLSFDINEDVAAPYIATGAR
;
A
#
# COMPACT_ATOMS: atom_id res chain seq x y z
N ARG A 1 -0.87 17.12 18.44
CA ARG A 1 -1.89 16.16 18.03
C ARG A 1 -3.24 16.85 18.09
N GLN A 2 -3.89 17.01 16.94
CA GLN A 2 -5.26 17.47 16.91
C GLN A 2 -6.18 16.28 17.15
N LEU A 3 -7.10 16.42 18.09
CA LEU A 3 -8.17 15.45 18.33
C LEU A 3 -9.43 16.00 17.67
N GLY A 4 -10.01 15.26 16.73
CA GLY A 4 -11.33 15.57 16.16
C GLY A 4 -12.44 15.19 17.15
N ASP A 5 -13.59 15.81 16.95
CA ASP A 5 -14.78 15.55 17.77
C ASP A 5 -15.49 14.24 17.39
N LYS A 6 -15.17 13.68 16.23
CA LYS A 6 -15.78 12.46 15.70
C LYS A 6 -14.70 11.45 15.32
N PRO A 7 -14.73 10.23 15.87
CA PRO A 7 -13.86 9.15 15.42
C PRO A 7 -14.25 8.70 14.01
N ALA A 8 -13.30 8.05 13.33
CA ALA A 8 -13.61 7.29 12.13
C ALA A 8 -14.62 6.19 12.46
N ASP A 9 -15.67 6.05 11.67
CA ASP A 9 -16.75 5.10 11.90
C ASP A 9 -17.39 4.66 10.58
N VAL A 10 -18.09 3.55 10.61
CA VAL A 10 -18.89 3.04 9.49
C VAL A 10 -20.20 3.85 9.42
N ARG A 11 -20.28 4.79 8.50
CA ARG A 11 -21.49 5.62 8.30
C ARG A 11 -22.58 4.86 7.55
N ASP A 12 -22.20 4.01 6.63
CA ASP A 12 -23.10 3.21 5.79
C ASP A 12 -22.58 1.77 5.65
N VAL A 13 -23.28 0.86 6.31
CA VAL A 13 -22.94 -0.58 6.29
C VAL A 13 -23.13 -1.18 4.90
N ALA A 14 -24.11 -0.69 4.12
CA ALA A 14 -24.33 -1.16 2.76
C ALA A 14 -23.18 -0.76 1.84
N GLN A 15 -22.65 0.45 2.00
CA GLN A 15 -21.47 0.92 1.27
C GLN A 15 -20.22 0.09 1.63
N LEU A 16 -20.01 -0.19 2.92
CA LEU A 16 -18.90 -1.06 3.34
C LEU A 16 -19.01 -2.46 2.74
N LYS A 17 -20.22 -3.05 2.74
CA LYS A 17 -20.47 -4.33 2.07
C LYS A 17 -20.18 -4.25 0.57
N GLY A 18 -20.66 -3.19 -0.10
CA GLY A 18 -20.40 -2.96 -1.52
C GLY A 18 -18.91 -2.85 -1.82
N PHE A 19 -18.15 -2.17 -0.97
CA PHE A 19 -16.70 -2.10 -1.07
C PHE A 19 -16.05 -3.49 -0.99
N TYR A 20 -16.41 -4.29 0.01
CA TYR A 20 -15.89 -5.65 0.15
C TYR A 20 -16.20 -6.51 -1.09
N ASP A 21 -17.47 -6.52 -1.53
CA ASP A 21 -17.91 -7.29 -2.68
C ASP A 21 -17.19 -6.88 -3.97
N ALA A 22 -16.98 -5.56 -4.17
CA ALA A 22 -16.25 -5.02 -5.32
C ALA A 22 -14.78 -5.47 -5.32
N ILE A 23 -14.09 -5.37 -4.17
CA ILE A 23 -12.69 -5.82 -4.06
C ILE A 23 -12.57 -7.31 -4.33
N GLN A 24 -13.48 -8.15 -3.77
CA GLN A 24 -13.48 -9.59 -4.06
C GLN A 24 -13.69 -9.88 -5.55
N ALA A 25 -14.60 -9.16 -6.22
CA ALA A 25 -14.82 -9.29 -7.65
C ALA A 25 -13.57 -8.91 -8.47
N LEU A 26 -12.88 -7.81 -8.11
CA LEU A 26 -11.65 -7.37 -8.78
C LEU A 26 -10.49 -8.35 -8.58
N VAL A 27 -10.36 -8.94 -7.39
CA VAL A 27 -9.39 -10.00 -7.10
C VAL A 27 -9.66 -11.24 -7.95
N ALA A 28 -10.91 -11.72 -7.99
CA ALA A 28 -11.30 -12.87 -8.79
C ALA A 28 -11.04 -12.65 -10.30
N GLN A 29 -11.20 -11.43 -10.78
CA GLN A 29 -10.92 -11.02 -12.15
C GLN A 29 -9.42 -10.74 -12.41
N ARG A 30 -8.55 -10.81 -11.42
CA ARG A 30 -7.12 -10.49 -11.48
C ARG A 30 -6.85 -9.08 -12.03
N LYS A 31 -7.68 -8.11 -11.65
CA LYS A 31 -7.57 -6.70 -12.07
C LYS A 31 -6.67 -5.87 -11.15
N LEU A 32 -6.45 -6.31 -9.91
CA LEU A 32 -5.59 -5.61 -8.96
C LEU A 32 -4.13 -6.03 -9.13
N LEU A 33 -3.23 -5.05 -9.20
CA LEU A 33 -1.77 -5.23 -9.14
C LEU A 33 -1.26 -5.10 -7.71
N ALA A 34 -1.86 -4.19 -6.92
CA ALA A 34 -1.59 -4.01 -5.52
C ALA A 34 -2.84 -3.47 -4.81
N TYR A 35 -2.91 -3.72 -3.52
CA TYR A 35 -3.98 -3.26 -2.64
C TYR A 35 -3.39 -2.92 -1.27
N HIS A 36 -3.84 -1.83 -0.69
CA HIS A 36 -3.51 -1.45 0.68
C HIS A 36 -4.68 -0.70 1.31
N ASP A 37 -5.05 -1.05 2.53
CA ASP A 37 -6.04 -0.30 3.31
C ASP A 37 -5.50 1.10 3.63
N ARG A 38 -6.37 2.10 3.63
CA ARG A 38 -6.04 3.37 4.25
C ARG A 38 -6.21 3.22 5.76
N SER A 39 -5.12 3.20 6.48
CA SER A 39 -5.06 2.98 7.93
C SER A 39 -4.23 4.06 8.62
N ASP A 40 -3.45 3.70 9.63
CA ASP A 40 -2.63 4.63 10.42
C ASP A 40 -1.75 5.53 9.54
N GLY A 41 -1.86 6.84 9.74
CA GLY A 41 -1.14 7.84 8.96
C GLY A 41 -1.80 8.21 7.62
N GLY A 42 -2.97 7.65 7.32
CA GLY A 42 -3.82 8.02 6.18
C GLY A 42 -3.20 7.72 4.82
N LEU A 43 -3.62 8.45 3.80
CA LEU A 43 -3.21 8.23 2.41
C LEU A 43 -1.69 8.36 2.20
N LEU A 44 -1.05 9.31 2.89
CA LEU A 44 0.41 9.52 2.74
C LEU A 44 1.18 8.26 3.09
N VAL A 45 0.90 7.67 4.26
CA VAL A 45 1.59 6.46 4.74
C VAL A 45 1.21 5.26 3.88
N THR A 46 -0.07 5.11 3.52
CA THR A 46 -0.54 4.05 2.61
C THR A 46 0.25 4.04 1.29
N LEU A 47 0.40 5.20 0.64
CA LEU A 47 1.17 5.31 -0.59
C LEU A 47 2.66 5.03 -0.37
N ALA A 48 3.23 5.48 0.76
CA ALA A 48 4.63 5.22 1.09
C ALA A 48 4.89 3.72 1.29
N GLU A 49 4.05 3.03 2.04
CA GLU A 49 4.15 1.58 2.28
C GLU A 49 3.99 0.77 0.99
N MET A 50 3.07 1.18 0.10
CA MET A 50 2.97 0.58 -1.24
C MET A 50 4.25 0.81 -2.06
N ALA A 51 4.85 2.00 -1.97
CA ALA A 51 6.12 2.30 -2.63
C ALA A 51 7.28 1.46 -2.07
N PHE A 52 7.31 1.23 -0.74
CA PHE A 52 8.32 0.35 -0.10
C PHE A 52 8.20 -1.08 -0.62
N ALA A 53 6.97 -1.62 -0.65
CA ALA A 53 6.71 -2.97 -1.12
C ALA A 53 6.99 -3.16 -2.61
N GLY A 54 6.64 -2.14 -3.43
CA GLY A 54 6.84 -2.17 -4.87
C GLY A 54 8.24 -1.76 -5.34
N HIS A 55 9.10 -1.29 -4.43
CA HIS A 55 10.43 -0.73 -4.73
C HIS A 55 10.38 0.28 -5.88
N CYS A 56 9.42 1.20 -5.86
CA CYS A 56 9.15 2.17 -6.91
C CYS A 56 8.94 3.57 -6.34
N GLY A 57 9.01 4.58 -7.19
CA GLY A 57 8.58 5.94 -6.87
C GLY A 57 7.07 6.09 -7.03
N ILE A 58 6.55 7.22 -6.56
CA ILE A 58 5.14 7.61 -6.68
C ILE A 58 5.06 9.04 -7.19
N ASN A 59 4.19 9.27 -8.17
CA ASN A 59 3.68 10.58 -8.53
C ASN A 59 2.17 10.60 -8.28
N ALA A 60 1.74 11.35 -7.26
CA ALA A 60 0.34 11.48 -6.90
C ALA A 60 -0.14 12.93 -7.00
N ASP A 61 -1.42 13.13 -7.34
CA ASP A 61 -2.13 14.40 -7.27
C ASP A 61 -3.38 14.24 -6.41
N ILE A 62 -3.49 15.01 -5.35
CA ILE A 62 -4.59 14.94 -4.39
C ILE A 62 -5.65 16.01 -4.61
N ALA A 63 -5.63 16.75 -5.72
CA ALA A 63 -6.58 17.83 -5.99
C ALA A 63 -8.04 17.36 -5.99
N SER A 64 -8.29 16.10 -6.41
CA SER A 64 -9.65 15.52 -6.39
C SER A 64 -10.16 15.13 -5.00
N LEU A 65 -9.33 15.19 -3.97
CA LEU A 65 -9.69 14.78 -2.61
C LEU A 65 -10.18 15.95 -1.73
N GLY A 66 -10.30 17.15 -2.30
CA GLY A 66 -10.77 18.35 -1.62
C GLY A 66 -9.67 19.37 -1.33
N ASP A 67 -10.07 20.50 -0.74
CA ASP A 67 -9.18 21.65 -0.53
C ASP A 67 -8.31 21.52 0.72
N ASP A 68 -8.75 20.73 1.72
CA ASP A 68 -7.98 20.49 2.93
C ASP A 68 -6.93 19.39 2.68
N ARG A 69 -5.71 19.83 2.39
CA ARG A 69 -4.57 18.95 2.10
C ARG A 69 -4.18 18.04 3.28
N LEU A 70 -4.33 18.53 4.51
CA LEU A 70 -4.02 17.74 5.70
C LEU A 70 -5.07 16.64 5.90
N ALA A 71 -6.33 16.97 5.73
CA ALA A 71 -7.38 15.97 5.76
C ALA A 71 -7.20 14.93 4.63
N ALA A 72 -6.92 15.35 3.40
CA ALA A 72 -6.69 14.45 2.27
C ALA A 72 -5.54 13.46 2.53
N LEU A 73 -4.44 13.91 3.16
CA LEU A 73 -3.25 13.11 3.38
C LEU A 73 -3.31 12.23 4.65
N PHE A 74 -3.93 12.72 5.73
CA PHE A 74 -3.83 12.10 7.05
C PHE A 74 -5.15 11.63 7.64
N ASN A 75 -6.25 11.74 6.90
CA ASN A 75 -7.53 11.20 7.32
C ASN A 75 -7.48 9.66 7.30
N GLU A 76 -7.85 9.04 8.42
CA GLU A 76 -7.86 7.59 8.65
C GLU A 76 -9.27 6.98 8.48
N GLU A 77 -10.18 7.69 7.81
CA GLU A 77 -11.49 7.15 7.42
C GLU A 77 -11.34 5.92 6.53
N LEU A 78 -12.32 5.02 6.58
CA LEU A 78 -12.34 3.77 5.81
C LEU A 78 -12.09 4.02 4.32
N GLY A 79 -11.23 3.22 3.75
CA GLY A 79 -10.89 3.28 2.33
C GLY A 79 -9.68 2.42 2.01
N ALA A 80 -9.31 2.41 0.75
CA ALA A 80 -8.14 1.69 0.27
C ALA A 80 -7.49 2.40 -0.92
N VAL A 81 -6.23 2.09 -1.15
CA VAL A 81 -5.51 2.42 -2.38
C VAL A 81 -5.31 1.13 -3.17
N ILE A 82 -5.73 1.14 -4.41
CA ILE A 82 -5.53 0.03 -5.34
C ILE A 82 -4.65 0.46 -6.51
N GLN A 83 -3.80 -0.44 -6.97
CA GLN A 83 -3.06 -0.26 -8.21
C GLN A 83 -3.66 -1.16 -9.29
N VAL A 84 -3.93 -0.58 -10.45
CA VAL A 84 -4.50 -1.27 -11.61
C VAL A 84 -3.71 -0.94 -12.87
N ARG A 85 -3.81 -1.78 -13.91
CA ARG A 85 -3.24 -1.42 -15.22
C ARG A 85 -4.06 -0.28 -15.83
N ALA A 86 -3.40 0.64 -16.52
CA ALA A 86 -4.09 1.74 -17.20
C ALA A 86 -5.17 1.23 -18.18
N ALA A 87 -4.90 0.11 -18.85
CA ALA A 87 -5.86 -0.53 -19.78
C ALA A 87 -7.10 -1.14 -19.07
N ASP A 88 -7.02 -1.42 -17.76
CA ASP A 88 -8.10 -2.00 -16.98
C ASP A 88 -8.93 -0.95 -16.22
N ARG A 89 -8.56 0.32 -16.28
CA ARG A 89 -9.15 1.40 -15.49
C ARG A 89 -10.67 1.47 -15.63
N GLU A 90 -11.18 1.57 -16.85
CA GLU A 90 -12.63 1.68 -17.10
C GLU A 90 -13.40 0.45 -16.59
N ALA A 91 -12.85 -0.74 -16.76
CA ALA A 91 -13.46 -1.97 -16.27
C ALA A 91 -13.51 -1.99 -14.73
N VAL A 92 -12.45 -1.52 -14.06
CA VAL A 92 -12.38 -1.42 -12.60
C VAL A 92 -13.39 -0.39 -12.08
N GLU A 93 -13.43 0.81 -12.68
CA GLU A 93 -14.40 1.86 -12.35
C GLU A 93 -15.84 1.36 -12.51
N SER A 94 -16.12 0.57 -13.56
CA SER A 94 -17.43 -0.05 -13.78
C SER A 94 -17.81 -1.03 -12.67
N VAL A 95 -16.89 -1.89 -12.24
CA VAL A 95 -17.13 -2.82 -11.12
C VAL A 95 -17.41 -2.03 -9.83
N LEU A 96 -16.61 -1.03 -9.52
CA LEU A 96 -16.80 -0.20 -8.33
C LEU A 96 -18.17 0.51 -8.36
N ALA A 97 -18.55 1.07 -9.51
CA ALA A 97 -19.85 1.72 -9.69
C ALA A 97 -21.03 0.75 -9.51
N GLN A 98 -20.94 -0.50 -10.02
CA GLN A 98 -21.97 -1.54 -9.83
C GLN A 98 -22.21 -1.88 -8.36
N HIS A 99 -21.21 -1.66 -7.52
CA HIS A 99 -21.28 -1.87 -6.07
C HIS A 99 -21.57 -0.58 -5.27
N GLY A 100 -22.01 0.50 -5.94
CA GLY A 100 -22.42 1.74 -5.29
C GLY A 100 -21.27 2.64 -4.85
N LEU A 101 -20.09 2.51 -5.46
CA LEU A 101 -18.88 3.25 -5.07
C LEU A 101 -18.45 4.33 -6.07
N ALA A 102 -19.28 4.66 -7.08
CA ALA A 102 -18.91 5.61 -8.14
C ALA A 102 -18.39 6.95 -7.60
N ASP A 103 -19.05 7.49 -6.57
CA ASP A 103 -18.72 8.78 -5.97
C ASP A 103 -17.53 8.72 -4.98
N CYS A 104 -16.99 7.52 -4.73
CA CYS A 104 -15.90 7.30 -3.79
C CYS A 104 -14.57 6.99 -4.48
N VAL A 105 -14.54 6.96 -5.81
CA VAL A 105 -13.37 6.57 -6.60
C VAL A 105 -12.61 7.82 -7.04
N HIS A 106 -11.33 7.87 -6.68
CA HIS A 106 -10.42 8.94 -7.07
C HIS A 106 -9.19 8.36 -7.75
N TYR A 107 -8.83 8.90 -8.90
CA TYR A 107 -7.54 8.61 -9.51
C TYR A 107 -6.52 9.59 -8.94
N VAL A 108 -5.61 9.07 -8.12
CA VAL A 108 -4.63 9.89 -7.40
C VAL A 108 -3.23 9.86 -8.00
N GLY A 109 -2.94 9.01 -8.99
CA GLY A 109 -1.62 9.03 -9.61
C GLY A 109 -1.11 7.69 -10.11
N GLN A 110 0.20 7.55 -10.13
CA GLN A 110 0.86 6.36 -10.70
C GLN A 110 2.16 6.03 -9.99
N ALA A 111 2.50 4.74 -9.99
CA ALA A 111 3.84 4.28 -9.69
C ALA A 111 4.80 4.65 -10.84
N VAL A 112 6.01 5.06 -10.49
CA VAL A 112 7.06 5.44 -11.44
C VAL A 112 8.36 4.71 -11.10
N SER A 113 9.25 4.57 -12.07
CA SER A 113 10.59 4.05 -11.83
C SER A 113 11.42 5.00 -10.96
N GLY A 114 12.34 4.45 -10.16
CA GLY A 114 13.24 5.20 -9.32
C GLY A 114 12.71 5.44 -7.91
N ASP A 115 13.35 6.35 -7.17
CA ASP A 115 13.21 6.54 -5.73
C ASP A 115 12.40 7.79 -5.35
N ARG A 116 11.86 8.53 -6.31
CA ARG A 116 11.13 9.77 -6.02
C ARG A 116 9.69 9.52 -5.61
N PHE A 117 9.32 10.11 -4.49
CA PHE A 117 7.96 10.15 -3.97
C PHE A 117 7.48 11.60 -4.00
N VAL A 118 6.50 11.91 -4.85
CA VAL A 118 6.01 13.27 -5.06
C VAL A 118 4.50 13.31 -4.95
N ILE A 119 4.00 14.25 -4.15
CA ILE A 119 2.58 14.56 -4.06
C ILE A 119 2.36 16.01 -4.50
N THR A 120 1.41 16.21 -5.39
CA THR A 120 0.97 17.51 -5.87
C THR A 120 -0.49 17.77 -5.53
N ALA A 121 -0.87 19.03 -5.54
CA ALA A 121 -2.26 19.47 -5.52
C ALA A 121 -2.39 20.74 -6.38
N ASN A 122 -3.27 20.72 -7.37
CA ASN A 122 -3.48 21.84 -8.29
C ASN A 122 -2.16 22.32 -8.95
N GLY A 123 -1.31 21.39 -9.37
CA GLY A 123 -0.02 21.68 -10.01
C GLY A 123 1.09 22.16 -9.08
N GLN A 124 0.85 22.29 -7.78
CA GLN A 124 1.84 22.65 -6.79
C GLN A 124 2.33 21.41 -6.03
N THR A 125 3.64 21.30 -5.83
CA THR A 125 4.22 20.26 -4.98
C THR A 125 3.83 20.52 -3.53
N VAL A 126 3.12 19.57 -2.93
CA VAL A 126 2.73 19.57 -1.51
C VAL A 126 3.76 18.84 -0.67
N PHE A 127 4.28 17.73 -1.21
CA PHE A 127 5.28 16.90 -0.56
C PHE A 127 6.22 16.27 -1.59
N SER A 128 7.51 16.22 -1.29
CA SER A 128 8.49 15.57 -2.16
C SER A 128 9.65 15.06 -1.33
N GLU A 129 9.90 13.75 -1.38
CA GLU A 129 11.01 13.10 -0.69
C GLU A 129 11.48 11.87 -1.48
N SER A 130 12.56 11.23 -1.05
CA SER A 130 12.92 9.92 -1.56
C SER A 130 12.15 8.82 -0.82
N ARG A 131 11.77 7.75 -1.51
CA ARG A 131 11.21 6.55 -0.88
C ARG A 131 12.14 6.00 0.19
N THR A 132 13.44 6.00 -0.08
CA THR A 132 14.47 5.54 0.85
C THR A 132 14.46 6.32 2.15
N THR A 133 14.40 7.67 2.09
CA THR A 133 14.27 8.51 3.29
C THR A 133 12.99 8.20 4.06
N LEU A 134 11.87 8.07 3.36
CA LEU A 134 10.58 7.73 3.99
C LEU A 134 10.64 6.37 4.69
N ARG A 135 11.30 5.38 4.09
CA ARG A 135 11.47 4.05 4.68
C ARG A 135 12.31 4.09 5.95
N VAL A 136 13.35 4.91 5.98
CA VAL A 136 14.17 5.11 7.18
C VAL A 136 13.34 5.73 8.30
N TRP A 137 12.58 6.79 8.01
CA TRP A 137 11.71 7.43 9.01
C TRP A 137 10.62 6.49 9.51
N TRP A 138 9.98 5.75 8.61
CA TRP A 138 8.95 4.76 8.94
C TRP A 138 9.49 3.67 9.88
N ALA A 139 10.73 3.24 9.68
CA ALA A 139 11.37 2.19 10.47
C ALA A 139 11.99 2.67 11.80
N GLU A 140 12.07 3.99 12.04
CA GLU A 140 12.79 4.58 13.18
C GLU A 140 12.35 4.01 14.53
N THR A 141 11.05 4.02 14.80
CA THR A 141 10.51 3.54 16.09
C THR A 141 10.84 2.06 16.31
N THR A 142 10.62 1.23 15.27
CA THR A 142 10.91 -0.21 15.35
C THR A 142 12.39 -0.46 15.57
N TRP A 143 13.26 0.27 14.89
CA TRP A 143 14.69 0.17 15.07
C TRP A 143 15.13 0.51 16.51
N GLN A 144 14.65 1.61 17.08
CA GLN A 144 14.96 1.98 18.45
C GLN A 144 14.48 0.91 19.46
N MET A 145 13.31 0.32 19.24
CA MET A 145 12.82 -0.78 20.05
C MET A 145 13.67 -2.04 19.91
N GLN A 146 14.09 -2.39 18.70
CA GLN A 146 14.98 -3.53 18.44
C GLN A 146 16.33 -3.36 19.15
N ARG A 147 16.92 -2.16 19.13
CA ARG A 147 18.18 -1.87 19.82
C ARG A 147 18.10 -2.11 21.33
N LEU A 148 16.92 -1.88 21.93
CA LEU A 148 16.69 -2.10 23.37
C LEU A 148 16.48 -3.57 23.71
N ARG A 149 15.92 -4.35 22.81
CA ARG A 149 15.53 -5.75 23.04
C ARG A 149 16.56 -6.75 22.55
N ASP A 150 17.11 -6.51 21.35
CA ASP A 150 17.94 -7.43 20.62
C ASP A 150 19.43 -7.00 20.66
N ASN A 151 20.27 -7.59 19.80
CA ASN A 151 21.65 -7.15 19.64
C ASN A 151 21.68 -5.78 18.94
N PRO A 152 22.19 -4.71 19.59
CA PRO A 152 22.17 -3.36 19.01
C PRO A 152 22.94 -3.25 17.69
N GLU A 153 24.06 -3.95 17.53
CA GLU A 153 24.85 -3.89 16.31
C GLU A 153 24.09 -4.50 15.12
N CYS A 154 23.37 -5.60 15.32
CA CYS A 154 22.54 -6.22 14.30
C CYS A 154 21.35 -5.29 13.94
N ALA A 155 20.71 -4.69 14.93
CA ALA A 155 19.62 -3.72 14.71
C ALA A 155 20.10 -2.49 13.92
N ASP A 156 21.30 -1.98 14.23
CA ASP A 156 21.91 -0.86 13.51
C ASP A 156 22.24 -1.23 12.05
N GLN A 157 22.79 -2.41 11.81
CA GLN A 157 23.08 -2.91 10.45
C GLN A 157 21.80 -3.06 9.62
N GLU A 158 20.74 -3.65 10.19
CA GLU A 158 19.46 -3.81 9.52
C GLU A 158 18.82 -2.45 9.18
N HIS A 159 18.88 -1.49 10.11
CA HIS A 159 18.36 -0.16 9.87
C HIS A 159 19.16 0.58 8.79
N GLN A 160 20.50 0.48 8.82
CA GLN A 160 21.36 1.07 7.82
C GLN A 160 21.11 0.50 6.41
N ALA A 161 20.86 -0.80 6.29
CA ALA A 161 20.55 -1.43 5.02
C ALA A 161 19.29 -0.82 4.34
N LYS A 162 18.32 -0.33 5.13
CA LYS A 162 17.11 0.34 4.62
C LYS A 162 17.41 1.65 3.89
N SER A 163 18.56 2.27 4.14
CA SER A 163 18.99 3.49 3.43
C SER A 163 19.69 3.21 2.09
N ASN A 164 19.98 1.96 1.78
CA ASN A 164 20.63 1.56 0.54
C ASN A 164 19.59 1.15 -0.52
N ASP A 165 19.27 2.05 -1.44
CA ASP A 165 18.31 1.78 -2.52
C ASP A 165 18.80 0.69 -3.51
N ALA A 166 20.10 0.45 -3.58
CA ALA A 166 20.69 -0.57 -4.45
C ALA A 166 20.79 -1.96 -3.78
N ASP A 167 20.34 -2.10 -2.53
CA ASP A 167 20.34 -3.40 -1.85
C ASP A 167 19.37 -4.36 -2.56
N PRO A 168 19.85 -5.48 -3.14
CA PRO A 168 19.00 -6.45 -3.85
C PRO A 168 18.08 -7.24 -2.92
N GLY A 169 18.19 -7.05 -1.60
CA GLY A 169 17.47 -7.82 -0.59
C GLY A 169 18.01 -9.23 -0.41
N LEU A 170 17.20 -10.08 0.21
CA LEU A 170 17.55 -11.47 0.49
C LEU A 170 17.42 -12.33 -0.77
N ASN A 171 18.46 -13.11 -1.05
CA ASN A 171 18.48 -14.08 -2.14
C ASN A 171 18.47 -15.50 -1.58
N VAL A 172 17.59 -16.33 -2.11
CA VAL A 172 17.49 -17.74 -1.74
C VAL A 172 18.05 -18.62 -2.87
N LYS A 173 18.96 -19.52 -2.52
CA LYS A 173 19.39 -20.60 -3.41
C LYS A 173 18.70 -21.88 -2.98
N LEU A 174 17.66 -22.26 -3.71
CA LEU A 174 16.90 -23.46 -3.40
C LEU A 174 17.73 -24.71 -3.75
N SER A 175 17.66 -25.73 -2.89
CA SER A 175 18.24 -27.07 -3.10
C SER A 175 17.22 -28.08 -3.62
N PHE A 176 16.00 -27.64 -3.89
CA PHE A 176 14.87 -28.45 -4.38
C PHE A 176 14.16 -27.71 -5.52
N ASP A 177 13.36 -28.44 -6.31
CA ASP A 177 12.50 -27.83 -7.34
C ASP A 177 11.24 -27.22 -6.70
N ILE A 178 11.08 -25.89 -6.81
CA ILE A 178 9.93 -25.18 -6.25
C ILE A 178 8.59 -25.59 -6.90
N ASN A 179 8.63 -26.17 -8.11
CA ASN A 179 7.44 -26.63 -8.83
C ASN A 179 7.09 -28.10 -8.52
N GLU A 180 7.92 -28.81 -7.75
CA GLU A 180 7.61 -30.17 -7.33
C GLU A 180 6.49 -30.18 -6.30
N ASP A 181 5.35 -30.80 -6.65
CA ASP A 181 4.26 -31.01 -5.72
C ASP A 181 4.51 -32.27 -4.89
N VAL A 182 5.19 -32.07 -3.76
CA VAL A 182 5.52 -33.18 -2.83
C VAL A 182 4.29 -33.81 -2.18
N ALA A 183 3.12 -33.16 -2.22
CA ALA A 183 1.87 -33.66 -1.66
C ALA A 183 1.08 -34.52 -2.67
N ALA A 184 1.30 -34.36 -3.97
CA ALA A 184 0.55 -35.02 -5.03
C ALA A 184 0.46 -36.55 -4.86
N PRO A 185 1.55 -37.28 -4.51
CA PRO A 185 1.49 -38.73 -4.31
C PRO A 185 0.56 -39.16 -3.18
N TYR A 186 0.43 -38.34 -2.14
CA TYR A 186 -0.38 -38.66 -0.96
C TYR A 186 -1.85 -38.28 -1.16
N ILE A 187 -2.12 -37.21 -1.91
CA ILE A 187 -3.50 -36.79 -2.26
C ILE A 187 -4.14 -37.83 -3.16
N ALA A 188 -3.41 -38.33 -4.17
CA ALA A 188 -3.88 -39.33 -5.11
C ALA A 188 -4.24 -40.68 -4.46
N THR A 189 -3.62 -41.04 -3.34
CA THR A 189 -3.87 -42.28 -2.60
C THR A 189 -4.97 -42.15 -1.56
N GLY A 190 -5.57 -40.97 -1.34
CA GLY A 190 -6.57 -40.73 -0.32
C GLY A 190 -6.06 -40.91 1.11
N ALA A 191 -4.75 -41.04 1.31
CA ALA A 191 -4.15 -41.05 2.63
C ALA A 191 -4.27 -39.65 3.26
N ARG A 192 -4.99 -39.53 4.35
CA ARG A 192 -5.13 -38.33 5.19
C ARG A 192 -4.25 -38.47 6.41
#